data_a34e6891e057b2ebe60c83e81b28a0d8
#
_entry.id   a34e6891e057b2ebe60c83e81b28a0d8
#
_cell.length_a   1.000
_cell.length_b   1.000
_cell.length_c   1.000
_cell.angle_alpha   90.00
_cell.angle_beta   90.00
_cell.angle_gamma   90.00
#
_symmetry.space_group_name_H-M   'P 1'
#
loop_
_entity.id
_entity.type
_entity.pdbx_description
1 polymer ?
#
loop_
_entity_poly.entity_id
_entity_poly.type
_entity_poly.pdbx_seq_one_letter_code
_entity_poly.pdbx_strand_id
1 'polypeptide(L)'
;QSLQYARDRRQGRAPGAPAGESSPIIDHPDVKRMLLTMKTTLEALRRMTYWNAACLDVAKHHPDAVERESASDLAALLTPMSKGWGTDMGVELTGIAVQIHGGMGFVEETGVAQHYRDARITTIYEGTNGIQAIDLVGRKLGLRGGEVVKRHLDSVETLCRKLDTHAELQAVGEALRKTLAATRAATTWLAEHSGNPLDSLSGATPYMRLISTLTAGFLLADSAVIAQDAVSEVGAACVAERIASARFFCEQLMPPVDGLLPAITGDSALLMSAI
;
A
#
# COMPACT_ATOMS: atom_id res chain seq x y z
N GLN A 1 -0.37 0.04 -20.96
CA GLN A 1 -1.56 -0.29 -21.73
C GLN A 1 -2.77 0.55 -21.32
N SER A 2 -3.29 0.47 -20.09
CA SER A 2 -4.53 1.14 -19.64
C SER A 2 -4.52 2.66 -19.83
N LEU A 3 -3.41 3.34 -19.52
CA LEU A 3 -3.29 4.78 -19.73
C LEU A 3 -3.39 5.15 -21.21
N GLN A 4 -2.73 4.39 -22.09
CA GLN A 4 -2.78 4.64 -23.53
C GLN A 4 -4.18 4.35 -24.07
N TYR A 5 -4.76 3.21 -23.70
CA TYR A 5 -6.13 2.89 -24.08
C TYR A 5 -7.13 3.97 -23.64
N ALA A 6 -7.00 4.48 -22.43
CA ALA A 6 -7.89 5.53 -21.92
C ALA A 6 -7.76 6.88 -22.67
N ARG A 7 -6.59 7.17 -23.25
CA ARG A 7 -6.36 8.34 -24.11
C ARG A 7 -6.98 8.18 -25.51
N ASP A 8 -6.91 6.96 -26.05
CA ASP A 8 -7.30 6.69 -27.44
C ASP A 8 -8.79 6.35 -27.55
N ARG A 9 -9.35 5.61 -26.59
CA ARG A 9 -10.75 5.19 -26.61
C ARG A 9 -11.68 6.36 -26.33
N ARG A 10 -12.58 6.62 -27.25
CA ARG A 10 -13.65 7.62 -27.10
C ARG A 10 -14.98 6.93 -26.82
N GLN A 11 -15.65 7.33 -25.73
CA GLN A 11 -16.98 6.81 -25.38
C GLN A 11 -17.68 7.72 -24.38
N GLY A 12 -18.96 7.97 -24.60
CA GLY A 12 -19.72 8.88 -23.74
C GLY A 12 -19.26 10.33 -23.88
N ARG A 13 -19.84 11.21 -23.11
CA ARG A 13 -19.49 12.62 -23.04
C ARG A 13 -19.00 12.93 -21.62
N ALA A 14 -17.77 13.38 -21.48
CA ALA A 14 -17.22 13.80 -20.22
C ALA A 14 -17.93 15.07 -19.69
N PRO A 15 -17.98 15.28 -18.37
CA PRO A 15 -18.51 16.50 -17.79
C PRO A 15 -17.81 17.73 -18.35
N GLY A 16 -18.61 18.72 -18.85
CA GLY A 16 -18.10 19.95 -19.47
C GLY A 16 -17.72 19.84 -20.94
N ALA A 17 -17.73 18.66 -21.56
CA ALA A 17 -17.46 18.51 -22.97
C ALA A 17 -18.63 19.03 -23.86
N PRO A 18 -18.37 19.50 -25.11
CA PRO A 18 -19.39 19.94 -26.06
C PRO A 18 -20.46 18.87 -26.31
N ALA A 19 -21.68 19.33 -26.61
CA ALA A 19 -22.76 18.42 -26.98
C ALA A 19 -22.48 17.79 -28.35
N GLY A 20 -22.85 16.51 -28.53
CA GLY A 20 -22.77 15.80 -29.80
C GLY A 20 -21.45 15.07 -30.06
N GLU A 21 -20.41 15.27 -29.23
CA GLU A 21 -19.11 14.58 -29.37
C GLU A 21 -18.85 13.62 -28.24
N SER A 22 -18.26 12.46 -28.55
CA SER A 22 -17.74 11.55 -27.55
C SER A 22 -16.36 12.01 -27.10
N SER A 23 -16.07 11.89 -25.79
CA SER A 23 -14.78 12.23 -25.18
C SER A 23 -13.85 11.02 -25.12
N PRO A 24 -12.51 11.23 -25.08
CA PRO A 24 -11.59 10.20 -24.60
C PRO A 24 -12.02 9.74 -23.20
N ILE A 25 -11.95 8.43 -22.93
CA ILE A 25 -12.44 7.93 -21.63
C ILE A 25 -11.61 8.44 -20.46
N ILE A 26 -10.36 8.83 -20.68
CA ILE A 26 -9.51 9.45 -19.64
C ILE A 26 -10.11 10.75 -19.06
N ASP A 27 -11.02 11.41 -19.79
CA ASP A 27 -11.65 12.65 -19.34
C ASP A 27 -12.80 12.40 -18.35
N HIS A 28 -13.23 11.14 -18.17
CA HIS A 28 -14.24 10.78 -17.18
C HIS A 28 -13.59 10.66 -15.78
N PRO A 29 -14.18 11.29 -14.74
CA PRO A 29 -13.62 11.31 -13.41
C PRO A 29 -13.32 9.92 -12.81
N ASP A 30 -14.19 8.94 -13.03
CA ASP A 30 -13.97 7.59 -12.50
C ASP A 30 -12.80 6.86 -13.20
N VAL A 31 -12.62 7.07 -14.52
CA VAL A 31 -11.46 6.54 -15.24
C VAL A 31 -10.17 7.16 -14.72
N LYS A 32 -10.17 8.48 -14.45
CA LYS A 32 -9.02 9.15 -13.80
C LYS A 32 -8.74 8.60 -12.42
N ARG A 33 -9.77 8.37 -11.60
CA ARG A 33 -9.63 7.76 -10.27
C ARG A 33 -8.99 6.37 -10.39
N MET A 34 -9.46 5.52 -11.30
CA MET A 34 -8.87 4.19 -11.54
C MET A 34 -7.41 4.27 -11.97
N LEU A 35 -7.06 5.15 -12.90
CA LEU A 35 -5.67 5.34 -13.35
C LEU A 35 -4.77 5.86 -12.23
N LEU A 36 -5.25 6.80 -11.40
CA LEU A 36 -4.52 7.31 -10.25
C LEU A 36 -4.34 6.23 -9.17
N THR A 37 -5.38 5.41 -8.94
CA THR A 37 -5.26 4.25 -8.04
C THR A 37 -4.14 3.31 -8.50
N MET A 38 -4.12 2.94 -9.78
CA MET A 38 -3.06 2.10 -10.35
C MET A 38 -1.69 2.75 -10.20
N LYS A 39 -1.56 4.04 -10.57
CA LYS A 39 -0.28 4.77 -10.53
C LYS A 39 0.27 4.83 -9.12
N THR A 40 -0.51 5.35 -8.16
CA THR A 40 -0.01 5.63 -6.81
C THR A 40 0.26 4.35 -6.02
N THR A 41 -0.59 3.32 -6.18
CA THR A 41 -0.34 2.01 -5.56
C THR A 41 0.91 1.35 -6.13
N LEU A 42 1.12 1.40 -7.45
CA LEU A 42 2.34 0.87 -8.07
C LEU A 42 3.60 1.63 -7.60
N GLU A 43 3.52 2.94 -7.44
CA GLU A 43 4.62 3.74 -6.90
C GLU A 43 4.95 3.36 -5.46
N ALA A 44 3.93 3.17 -4.62
CA ALA A 44 4.11 2.71 -3.25
C ALA A 44 4.73 1.31 -3.16
N LEU A 45 4.25 0.37 -3.99
CA LEU A 45 4.79 -1.00 -4.09
C LEU A 45 6.27 -1.01 -4.47
N ARG A 46 6.65 -0.23 -5.48
CA ARG A 46 8.06 -0.11 -5.90
C ARG A 46 8.94 0.41 -4.77
N ARG A 47 8.48 1.45 -4.04
CA ARG A 47 9.23 1.99 -2.91
C ARG A 47 9.38 0.97 -1.79
N MET A 48 8.31 0.26 -1.44
CA MET A 48 8.35 -0.78 -0.41
C MET A 48 9.33 -1.90 -0.80
N THR A 49 9.28 -2.36 -2.04
CA THR A 49 10.16 -3.42 -2.54
C THR A 49 11.62 -2.96 -2.57
N TYR A 50 11.90 -1.74 -3.04
CA TYR A 50 13.26 -1.20 -3.07
C TYR A 50 13.78 -0.92 -1.66
N TRP A 51 12.96 -0.44 -0.75
CA TRP A 51 13.35 -0.27 0.64
C TRP A 51 13.71 -1.60 1.30
N ASN A 52 12.88 -2.63 1.09
CA ASN A 52 13.17 -3.97 1.58
C ASN A 52 14.48 -4.52 0.98
N ALA A 53 14.70 -4.36 -0.31
CA ALA A 53 15.95 -4.75 -0.97
C ALA A 53 17.17 -3.99 -0.41
N ALA A 54 17.05 -2.69 -0.20
CA ALA A 54 18.11 -1.88 0.42
C ALA A 54 18.42 -2.34 1.85
N CYS A 55 17.40 -2.71 2.63
CA CYS A 55 17.61 -3.28 3.96
C CYS A 55 18.39 -4.60 3.89
N LEU A 56 18.11 -5.47 2.91
CA LEU A 56 18.86 -6.71 2.70
C LEU A 56 20.32 -6.44 2.31
N ASP A 57 20.58 -5.44 1.48
CA ASP A 57 21.94 -5.04 1.12
C ASP A 57 22.71 -4.49 2.32
N VAL A 58 22.10 -3.62 3.12
CA VAL A 58 22.69 -3.09 4.38
C VAL A 58 22.94 -4.23 5.37
N ALA A 59 21.97 -5.13 5.56
CA ALA A 59 22.10 -6.29 6.44
C ALA A 59 23.29 -7.19 6.08
N LYS A 60 23.64 -7.25 4.80
CA LYS A 60 24.74 -8.10 4.30
C LYS A 60 26.10 -7.39 4.27
N HIS A 61 26.12 -6.11 3.93
CA HIS A 61 27.35 -5.43 3.52
C HIS A 61 27.78 -4.24 4.41
N HIS A 62 26.91 -3.74 5.30
CA HIS A 62 27.26 -2.60 6.13
C HIS A 62 28.41 -2.94 7.08
N PRO A 63 29.43 -2.04 7.28
CA PRO A 63 30.58 -2.32 8.15
C PRO A 63 30.18 -2.47 9.61
N ASP A 64 29.21 -1.69 10.11
CA ASP A 64 28.73 -1.74 11.48
C ASP A 64 27.76 -2.91 11.68
N ALA A 65 28.01 -3.73 12.70
CA ALA A 65 27.20 -4.89 13.06
C ALA A 65 25.80 -4.52 13.58
N VAL A 66 25.66 -3.39 14.27
CA VAL A 66 24.38 -2.91 14.80
C VAL A 66 23.47 -2.48 13.65
N GLU A 67 24.02 -1.80 12.67
CA GLU A 67 23.29 -1.39 11.46
C GLU A 67 22.86 -2.62 10.63
N ARG A 68 23.73 -3.63 10.48
CA ARG A 68 23.37 -4.88 9.81
C ARG A 68 22.22 -5.58 10.51
N GLU A 69 22.25 -5.68 11.83
CA GLU A 69 21.20 -6.33 12.63
C GLU A 69 19.88 -5.55 12.50
N SER A 70 19.92 -4.24 12.67
CA SER A 70 18.74 -3.36 12.52
C SER A 70 18.10 -3.49 11.14
N ALA A 71 18.90 -3.49 10.08
CA ALA A 71 18.42 -3.64 8.71
C ALA A 71 17.84 -5.05 8.45
N SER A 72 18.46 -6.10 9.00
CA SER A 72 17.94 -7.46 8.91
C SER A 72 16.59 -7.61 9.58
N ASP A 73 16.41 -7.04 10.77
CA ASP A 73 15.14 -7.03 11.50
C ASP A 73 14.04 -6.30 10.73
N LEU A 74 14.36 -5.13 10.15
CA LEU A 74 13.41 -4.37 9.34
C LEU A 74 13.06 -5.11 8.02
N ALA A 75 14.04 -5.72 7.35
CA ALA A 75 13.78 -6.54 6.17
C ALA A 75 12.86 -7.72 6.50
N ALA A 76 13.06 -8.36 7.66
CA ALA A 76 12.21 -9.44 8.12
C ALA A 76 10.75 -9.00 8.34
N LEU A 77 10.52 -7.78 8.83
CA LEU A 77 9.18 -7.18 8.96
C LEU A 77 8.56 -6.85 7.60
N LEU A 78 9.35 -6.26 6.68
CA LEU A 78 8.87 -5.79 5.37
C LEU A 78 8.59 -6.94 4.37
N THR A 79 9.25 -8.08 4.51
CA THR A 79 9.16 -9.19 3.55
C THR A 79 7.74 -9.73 3.39
N PRO A 80 7.00 -10.13 4.46
CA PRO A 80 5.62 -10.58 4.33
C PRO A 80 4.69 -9.48 3.80
N MET A 81 4.94 -8.21 4.14
CA MET A 81 4.18 -7.07 3.61
C MET A 81 4.43 -6.89 2.11
N SER A 82 5.69 -6.94 1.66
CA SER A 82 6.05 -6.82 0.24
C SER A 82 5.44 -7.94 -0.59
N LYS A 83 5.50 -9.19 -0.10
CA LYS A 83 4.91 -10.34 -0.82
C LYS A 83 3.40 -10.36 -0.71
N GLY A 84 2.85 -10.34 0.51
CA GLY A 84 1.42 -10.53 0.75
C GLY A 84 0.58 -9.37 0.21
N TRP A 85 0.76 -8.17 0.75
CA TRP A 85 0.02 -7.00 0.27
C TRP A 85 0.38 -6.63 -1.17
N GLY A 86 1.67 -6.74 -1.54
CA GLY A 86 2.11 -6.41 -2.89
C GLY A 86 1.44 -7.23 -3.97
N THR A 87 1.28 -8.53 -3.76
CA THR A 87 0.63 -9.41 -4.74
C THR A 87 -0.90 -9.29 -4.71
N ASP A 88 -1.52 -9.02 -3.57
CA ASP A 88 -2.94 -8.67 -3.51
C ASP A 88 -3.24 -7.41 -4.32
N MET A 89 -2.42 -6.37 -4.16
CA MET A 89 -2.54 -5.15 -4.97
C MET A 89 -2.29 -5.45 -6.46
N GLY A 90 -1.36 -6.34 -6.79
CA GLY A 90 -1.14 -6.77 -8.18
C GLY A 90 -2.41 -7.31 -8.84
N VAL A 91 -3.16 -8.15 -8.14
CA VAL A 91 -4.46 -8.67 -8.60
C VAL A 91 -5.50 -7.55 -8.70
N GLU A 92 -5.62 -6.69 -7.67
CA GLU A 92 -6.55 -5.56 -7.69
C GLU A 92 -6.27 -4.61 -8.87
N LEU A 93 -5.01 -4.23 -9.10
CA LEU A 93 -4.63 -3.31 -10.17
C LEU A 93 -4.83 -3.89 -11.57
N THR A 94 -4.55 -5.18 -11.76
CA THR A 94 -4.82 -5.85 -13.05
C THR A 94 -6.32 -6.02 -13.29
N GLY A 95 -7.14 -6.21 -12.25
CA GLY A 95 -8.59 -6.15 -12.33
C GLY A 95 -9.11 -4.76 -12.75
N ILE A 96 -8.55 -3.69 -12.18
CA ILE A 96 -8.84 -2.30 -12.61
C ILE A 96 -8.44 -2.08 -14.08
N ALA A 97 -7.31 -2.66 -14.52
CA ALA A 97 -6.89 -2.58 -15.91
C ALA A 97 -7.94 -3.19 -16.86
N VAL A 98 -8.47 -4.36 -16.53
CA VAL A 98 -9.59 -4.99 -17.28
C VAL A 98 -10.80 -4.05 -17.30
N GLN A 99 -11.17 -3.45 -16.17
CA GLN A 99 -12.30 -2.54 -16.05
C GLN A 99 -12.13 -1.29 -16.95
N ILE A 100 -10.95 -0.67 -16.99
CA ILE A 100 -10.66 0.49 -17.86
C ILE A 100 -10.85 0.15 -19.33
N HIS A 101 -10.48 -1.08 -19.75
CA HIS A 101 -10.64 -1.53 -21.13
C HIS A 101 -12.10 -1.94 -21.46
N GLY A 102 -12.97 -2.08 -20.45
CA GLY A 102 -14.34 -2.54 -20.65
C GLY A 102 -14.40 -3.91 -21.32
N GLY A 103 -15.32 -4.12 -22.28
CA GLY A 103 -15.43 -5.39 -22.99
C GLY A 103 -14.12 -5.84 -23.67
N MET A 104 -13.33 -4.90 -24.15
CA MET A 104 -12.00 -5.19 -24.74
C MET A 104 -10.98 -5.69 -23.70
N GLY A 105 -11.16 -5.39 -22.41
CA GLY A 105 -10.35 -5.95 -21.34
C GLY A 105 -10.67 -7.41 -21.00
N PHE A 106 -11.88 -7.85 -21.33
CA PHE A 106 -12.33 -9.24 -21.09
C PHE A 106 -11.86 -10.21 -22.17
N VAL A 107 -11.78 -9.77 -23.43
CA VAL A 107 -11.38 -10.63 -24.57
C VAL A 107 -9.86 -10.86 -24.60
N GLU A 108 -9.44 -12.02 -25.15
CA GLU A 108 -8.02 -12.43 -25.18
C GLU A 108 -7.14 -11.54 -26.08
N GLU A 109 -7.70 -10.99 -27.13
CA GLU A 109 -6.97 -10.29 -28.21
C GLU A 109 -6.21 -9.07 -27.71
N THR A 110 -6.66 -8.42 -26.64
CA THR A 110 -5.98 -7.25 -26.07
C THR A 110 -4.81 -7.59 -25.17
N GLY A 111 -4.72 -8.83 -24.67
CA GLY A 111 -3.73 -9.32 -23.75
C GLY A 111 -3.93 -8.82 -22.30
N VAL A 112 -4.90 -7.95 -22.03
CA VAL A 112 -5.13 -7.38 -20.68
C VAL A 112 -5.65 -8.44 -19.71
N ALA A 113 -6.55 -9.30 -20.17
CA ALA A 113 -7.08 -10.43 -19.40
C ALA A 113 -5.99 -11.38 -18.94
N GLN A 114 -4.93 -11.57 -19.74
CA GLN A 114 -3.78 -12.40 -19.37
C GLN A 114 -3.06 -11.83 -18.14
N HIS A 115 -2.81 -10.53 -18.07
CA HIS A 115 -2.17 -9.92 -16.90
C HIS A 115 -2.93 -10.18 -15.60
N TYR A 116 -4.27 -10.14 -15.66
CA TYR A 116 -5.12 -10.46 -14.50
C TYR A 116 -5.01 -11.93 -14.08
N ARG A 117 -5.04 -12.87 -15.05
CA ARG A 117 -4.85 -14.30 -14.76
C ARG A 117 -3.47 -14.59 -14.19
N ASP A 118 -2.42 -14.03 -14.81
CA ASP A 118 -1.04 -14.25 -14.37
C ASP A 118 -0.76 -13.65 -13.00
N ALA A 119 -1.36 -12.51 -12.67
CA ALA A 119 -1.25 -11.90 -11.34
C ALA A 119 -1.81 -12.83 -10.24
N ARG A 120 -2.82 -13.63 -10.54
CA ARG A 120 -3.50 -14.45 -9.54
C ARG A 120 -2.61 -15.51 -8.89
N ILE A 121 -1.65 -16.11 -9.61
CA ILE A 121 -0.75 -17.10 -9.05
C ILE A 121 0.18 -16.50 -7.98
N THR A 122 0.49 -15.21 -8.08
CA THR A 122 1.42 -14.54 -7.15
C THR A 122 0.92 -14.50 -5.72
N THR A 123 -0.38 -14.56 -5.49
CA THR A 123 -0.98 -14.62 -4.15
C THR A 123 -1.00 -16.02 -3.54
N ILE A 124 -0.63 -17.03 -4.32
CA ILE A 124 -0.76 -18.46 -3.97
C ILE A 124 0.59 -19.11 -3.72
N TYR A 125 1.56 -18.94 -4.63
CA TYR A 125 2.86 -19.61 -4.57
C TYR A 125 3.79 -19.02 -3.50
N GLU A 126 4.85 -19.73 -3.15
CA GLU A 126 5.85 -19.36 -2.12
C GLU A 126 5.21 -18.99 -0.76
N GLY A 127 4.21 -19.76 -0.37
CA GLY A 127 3.34 -19.45 0.76
C GLY A 127 2.24 -18.47 0.36
N THR A 128 0.99 -18.89 0.59
CA THR A 128 -0.18 -18.03 0.31
C THR A 128 -0.09 -16.72 1.07
N ASN A 129 -0.84 -15.70 0.64
CA ASN A 129 -0.86 -14.42 1.34
C ASN A 129 -1.41 -14.57 2.77
N GLY A 130 -2.29 -15.54 3.03
CA GLY A 130 -2.68 -15.91 4.40
C GLY A 130 -1.50 -16.40 5.24
N ILE A 131 -0.60 -17.21 4.67
CA ILE A 131 0.63 -17.65 5.37
C ILE A 131 1.57 -16.46 5.61
N GLN A 132 1.68 -15.51 4.70
CA GLN A 132 2.46 -14.29 4.91
C GLN A 132 1.86 -13.43 6.05
N ALA A 133 0.54 -13.34 6.13
CA ALA A 133 -0.14 -12.64 7.22
C ALA A 133 0.08 -13.35 8.57
N ILE A 134 0.00 -14.67 8.61
CA ILE A 134 0.31 -15.49 9.78
C ILE A 134 1.76 -15.31 10.21
N ASP A 135 2.71 -15.28 9.26
CA ASP A 135 4.12 -15.03 9.55
C ASP A 135 4.35 -13.63 10.14
N LEU A 136 3.68 -12.62 9.57
CA LEU A 136 3.74 -11.25 10.07
C LEU A 136 3.28 -11.18 11.53
N VAL A 137 2.09 -11.69 11.84
CA VAL A 137 1.50 -11.60 13.17
C VAL A 137 2.18 -12.55 14.16
N GLY A 138 2.36 -13.82 13.80
CA GLY A 138 2.84 -14.85 14.72
C GLY A 138 4.35 -14.79 15.00
N ARG A 139 5.14 -14.21 14.07
CA ARG A 139 6.61 -14.18 14.22
C ARG A 139 7.22 -12.80 14.14
N LYS A 140 6.78 -11.94 13.19
CA LYS A 140 7.47 -10.68 12.93
C LYS A 140 7.09 -9.58 13.91
N LEU A 141 5.85 -9.54 14.39
CA LEU A 141 5.46 -8.58 15.43
C LEU A 141 6.23 -8.77 16.73
N GLY A 142 6.59 -10.01 17.09
CA GLY A 142 7.36 -10.31 18.27
C GLY A 142 8.88 -10.10 18.16
N LEU A 143 9.41 -9.71 17.00
CA LEU A 143 10.85 -9.49 16.81
C LEU A 143 11.39 -8.48 17.83
N ARG A 144 12.47 -8.88 18.54
CA ARG A 144 13.09 -8.06 19.59
C ARG A 144 12.09 -7.60 20.67
N GLY A 145 11.14 -8.46 21.05
CA GLY A 145 10.10 -8.08 22.01
C GLY A 145 9.11 -7.03 21.50
N GLY A 146 8.92 -6.92 20.18
CA GLY A 146 8.05 -5.94 19.54
C GLY A 146 8.73 -4.61 19.16
N GLU A 147 10.03 -4.44 19.50
CA GLU A 147 10.74 -3.19 19.25
C GLU A 147 10.89 -2.87 17.76
N VAL A 148 10.93 -3.89 16.88
CA VAL A 148 11.07 -3.67 15.42
C VAL A 148 9.84 -2.98 14.84
N VAL A 149 8.65 -3.51 15.11
CA VAL A 149 7.40 -2.89 14.64
C VAL A 149 7.17 -1.53 15.31
N LYS A 150 7.52 -1.40 16.61
CA LYS A 150 7.43 -0.12 17.31
C LYS A 150 8.27 0.96 16.63
N ARG A 151 9.56 0.69 16.35
CA ARG A 151 10.44 1.64 15.64
C ARG A 151 9.90 2.02 14.27
N HIS A 152 9.33 1.07 13.53
CA HIS A 152 8.69 1.36 12.26
C HIS A 152 7.51 2.33 12.43
N LEU A 153 6.60 2.10 13.38
CA LEU A 153 5.49 3.00 13.66
C LEU A 153 5.93 4.37 14.19
N ASP A 154 7.01 4.43 14.97
CA ASP A 154 7.61 5.68 15.45
C ASP A 154 8.26 6.49 14.30
N SER A 155 8.78 5.82 13.26
CA SER A 155 9.25 6.53 12.07
C SER A 155 8.12 7.19 11.28
N VAL A 156 6.96 6.55 11.19
CA VAL A 156 5.75 7.15 10.61
C VAL A 156 5.33 8.39 11.40
N GLU A 157 5.31 8.32 12.74
CA GLU A 157 4.98 9.46 13.59
C GLU A 157 5.97 10.61 13.43
N THR A 158 7.25 10.29 13.27
CA THR A 158 8.29 11.29 13.04
C THR A 158 8.08 12.01 11.70
N LEU A 159 7.71 11.27 10.64
CA LEU A 159 7.34 11.88 9.37
C LEU A 159 6.10 12.76 9.52
N CYS A 160 5.07 12.33 10.25
CA CYS A 160 3.87 13.14 10.47
C CYS A 160 4.20 14.53 11.08
N ARG A 161 5.19 14.61 11.97
CA ARG A 161 5.67 15.90 12.52
C ARG A 161 6.37 16.77 11.47
N LYS A 162 7.11 16.17 10.54
CA LYS A 162 7.70 16.91 9.41
C LYS A 162 6.63 17.46 8.47
N LEU A 163 5.59 16.67 8.20
CA LEU A 163 4.50 17.07 7.31
C LEU A 163 3.74 18.30 7.81
N ASP A 164 3.72 18.58 9.12
CA ASP A 164 3.10 19.78 9.70
C ASP A 164 3.74 21.09 9.21
N THR A 165 5.03 21.03 8.81
CA THR A 165 5.75 22.18 8.29
C THR A 165 5.56 22.43 6.80
N HIS A 166 4.87 21.51 6.09
CA HIS A 166 4.61 21.56 4.66
C HIS A 166 3.12 21.78 4.38
N ALA A 167 2.71 23.00 4.08
CA ALA A 167 1.29 23.39 3.95
C ALA A 167 0.49 22.48 2.98
N GLU A 168 1.10 22.05 1.86
CA GLU A 168 0.45 21.19 0.87
C GLU A 168 0.32 19.71 1.30
N LEU A 169 1.00 19.31 2.40
CA LEU A 169 1.04 17.93 2.90
C LEU A 169 0.35 17.78 4.28
N GLN A 170 -0.24 18.81 4.83
CA GLN A 170 -0.92 18.74 6.15
C GLN A 170 -2.03 17.67 6.15
N ALA A 171 -2.88 17.65 5.13
CA ALA A 171 -3.95 16.64 5.01
C ALA A 171 -3.38 15.19 4.90
N VAL A 172 -2.22 15.02 4.26
CA VAL A 172 -1.49 13.74 4.24
C VAL A 172 -1.05 13.34 5.66
N GLY A 173 -0.52 14.30 6.43
CA GLY A 173 -0.12 14.08 7.82
C GLY A 173 -1.30 13.68 8.72
N GLU A 174 -2.45 14.33 8.56
CA GLU A 174 -3.68 13.98 9.28
C GLU A 174 -4.17 12.57 8.97
N ALA A 175 -4.21 12.20 7.68
CA ALA A 175 -4.60 10.86 7.25
C ALA A 175 -3.64 9.79 7.80
N LEU A 176 -2.32 10.02 7.72
CA LEU A 176 -1.31 9.11 8.28
C LEU A 176 -1.47 8.93 9.78
N ARG A 177 -1.68 10.01 10.57
CA ARG A 177 -1.87 9.91 12.02
C ARG A 177 -3.08 9.05 12.38
N LYS A 178 -4.18 9.20 11.66
CA LYS A 178 -5.39 8.42 11.88
C LYS A 178 -5.16 6.93 11.65
N THR A 179 -4.56 6.57 10.52
CA THR A 179 -4.25 5.17 10.20
C THR A 179 -3.15 4.62 11.12
N LEU A 180 -2.17 5.45 11.52
CA LEU A 180 -1.16 5.08 12.52
C LEU A 180 -1.81 4.75 13.88
N ALA A 181 -2.77 5.53 14.33
CA ALA A 181 -3.48 5.27 15.59
C ALA A 181 -4.23 3.93 15.53
N ALA A 182 -4.95 3.65 14.44
CA ALA A 182 -5.60 2.36 14.23
C ALA A 182 -4.60 1.20 14.19
N THR A 183 -3.46 1.39 13.52
CA THR A 183 -2.41 0.37 13.42
C THR A 183 -1.75 0.11 14.78
N ARG A 184 -1.48 1.15 15.58
CA ARG A 184 -0.95 0.98 16.95
C ARG A 184 -1.93 0.22 17.85
N ALA A 185 -3.22 0.57 17.80
CA ALA A 185 -4.26 -0.13 18.57
C ALA A 185 -4.35 -1.62 18.17
N ALA A 186 -4.34 -1.91 16.88
CA ALA A 186 -4.32 -3.27 16.37
C ALA A 186 -3.06 -4.05 16.79
N THR A 187 -1.89 -3.41 16.69
CA THR A 187 -0.60 -4.03 17.07
C THR A 187 -0.56 -4.36 18.56
N THR A 188 -1.03 -3.44 19.40
CA THR A 188 -1.10 -3.66 20.86
C THR A 188 -2.03 -4.83 21.18
N TRP A 189 -3.23 -4.84 20.59
CA TRP A 189 -4.19 -5.92 20.81
C TRP A 189 -3.63 -7.29 20.41
N LEU A 190 -3.01 -7.38 19.23
CA LEU A 190 -2.39 -8.62 18.74
C LEU A 190 -1.25 -9.10 19.65
N ALA A 191 -0.44 -8.18 20.19
CA ALA A 191 0.62 -8.51 21.14
C ALA A 191 0.06 -9.06 22.45
N GLU A 192 -0.99 -8.45 23.00
CA GLU A 192 -1.68 -8.88 24.22
C GLU A 192 -2.36 -10.25 24.06
N HIS A 193 -2.82 -10.58 22.85
CA HIS A 193 -3.49 -11.85 22.52
C HIS A 193 -2.57 -12.89 21.88
N SER A 194 -1.25 -12.64 21.84
CA SER A 194 -0.28 -13.57 21.23
C SER A 194 -0.25 -14.95 21.85
N GLY A 195 -0.68 -15.09 23.11
CA GLY A 195 -0.85 -16.36 23.81
C GLY A 195 -2.04 -17.20 23.34
N ASN A 196 -2.99 -16.62 22.61
CA ASN A 196 -4.11 -17.32 22.00
C ASN A 196 -4.01 -17.25 20.46
N PRO A 197 -3.48 -18.30 19.79
CA PRO A 197 -3.31 -18.31 18.34
C PRO A 197 -4.60 -18.12 17.54
N LEU A 198 -5.74 -18.57 18.05
CA LEU A 198 -7.03 -18.38 17.36
C LEU A 198 -7.37 -16.91 17.25
N ASP A 199 -7.29 -16.17 18.34
CA ASP A 199 -7.59 -14.73 18.34
C ASP A 199 -6.59 -13.96 17.50
N SER A 200 -5.29 -14.13 17.74
CA SER A 200 -4.26 -13.36 17.04
C SER A 200 -4.21 -13.64 15.54
N LEU A 201 -4.40 -14.90 15.11
CA LEU A 201 -4.32 -15.26 13.69
C LEU A 201 -5.60 -14.99 12.93
N SER A 202 -6.76 -14.91 13.60
CA SER A 202 -8.02 -14.49 12.96
C SER A 202 -7.92 -13.07 12.39
N GLY A 203 -7.22 -12.18 13.06
CA GLY A 203 -6.96 -10.80 12.64
C GLY A 203 -5.80 -10.61 11.67
N ALA A 204 -5.05 -11.68 11.32
CA ALA A 204 -3.77 -11.53 10.63
C ALA A 204 -3.87 -10.91 9.23
N THR A 205 -4.80 -11.36 8.40
CA THR A 205 -4.97 -10.84 7.04
C THR A 205 -5.42 -9.37 7.02
N PRO A 206 -6.46 -8.94 7.75
CA PRO A 206 -6.82 -7.54 7.82
C PRO A 206 -5.71 -6.67 8.46
N TYR A 207 -4.95 -7.18 9.44
CA TYR A 207 -3.79 -6.48 9.99
C TYR A 207 -2.69 -6.27 8.95
N MET A 208 -2.35 -7.29 8.17
CA MET A 208 -1.38 -7.15 7.08
C MET A 208 -1.80 -6.06 6.10
N ARG A 209 -3.10 -6.00 5.73
CA ARG A 209 -3.62 -4.94 4.86
C ARG A 209 -3.48 -3.56 5.52
N LEU A 210 -3.83 -3.42 6.80
CA LEU A 210 -3.76 -2.16 7.54
C LEU A 210 -2.33 -1.61 7.61
N ILE A 211 -1.38 -2.38 8.16
CA ILE A 211 0.01 -1.93 8.35
C ILE A 211 0.73 -1.72 7.01
N SER A 212 0.46 -2.55 6.00
CA SER A 212 1.08 -2.39 4.68
C SER A 212 0.57 -1.14 3.96
N THR A 213 -0.72 -0.82 4.08
CA THR A 213 -1.29 0.40 3.50
C THR A 213 -0.77 1.65 4.22
N LEU A 214 -0.63 1.62 5.54
CA LEU A 214 0.04 2.68 6.31
C LEU A 214 1.48 2.88 5.82
N THR A 215 2.24 1.80 5.68
CA THR A 215 3.63 1.84 5.20
C THR A 215 3.72 2.39 3.77
N ALA A 216 2.79 2.03 2.90
CA ALA A 216 2.69 2.57 1.54
C ALA A 216 2.46 4.09 1.53
N GLY A 217 1.52 4.58 2.36
CA GLY A 217 1.26 6.01 2.55
C GLY A 217 2.47 6.75 3.12
N PHE A 218 3.13 6.17 4.12
CA PHE A 218 4.39 6.68 4.68
C PHE A 218 5.46 6.88 3.61
N LEU A 219 5.72 5.88 2.77
CA LEU A 219 6.75 5.93 1.73
C LEU A 219 6.45 6.96 0.64
N LEU A 220 5.18 7.15 0.29
CA LEU A 220 4.78 8.18 -0.67
C LEU A 220 4.92 9.59 -0.07
N ALA A 221 4.53 9.77 1.18
CA ALA A 221 4.64 11.03 1.88
C ALA A 221 6.10 11.44 2.12
N ASP A 222 6.94 10.51 2.56
CA ASP A 222 8.38 10.73 2.72
C ASP A 222 9.04 11.13 1.39
N SER A 223 8.68 10.45 0.29
CA SER A 223 9.14 10.82 -1.04
C SER A 223 8.72 12.23 -1.47
N ALA A 224 7.54 12.70 -1.05
CA ALA A 224 7.09 14.07 -1.34
C ALA A 224 7.89 15.11 -0.54
N VAL A 225 8.17 14.83 0.74
CA VAL A 225 9.02 15.70 1.58
C VAL A 225 10.44 15.78 1.00
N ILE A 226 11.06 14.64 0.70
CA ILE A 226 12.41 14.59 0.10
C ILE A 226 12.46 15.39 -1.20
N ALA A 227 11.43 15.25 -2.07
CA ALA A 227 11.38 15.99 -3.32
C ALA A 227 11.22 17.50 -3.12
N GLN A 228 10.45 17.94 -2.10
CA GLN A 228 10.34 19.36 -1.76
C GLN A 228 11.68 19.93 -1.25
N ASP A 229 12.36 19.20 -0.36
CA ASP A 229 13.64 19.60 0.19
C ASP A 229 14.74 19.70 -0.91
N ALA A 230 14.64 18.83 -1.94
CA ALA A 230 15.57 18.75 -3.06
C ALA A 230 15.01 19.41 -4.34
N VAL A 231 14.11 20.39 -4.25
CA VAL A 231 13.44 20.98 -5.44
C VAL A 231 14.39 21.56 -6.48
N SER A 232 15.53 22.09 -6.05
CA SER A 232 16.59 22.59 -6.95
C SER A 232 17.23 21.50 -7.80
N GLU A 233 17.22 20.26 -7.34
CA GLU A 233 17.83 19.10 -8.01
C GLU A 233 16.83 18.37 -8.90
N VAL A 234 15.59 18.16 -8.39
CA VAL A 234 14.60 17.34 -9.07
C VAL A 234 13.60 18.14 -9.91
N GLY A 235 13.51 19.44 -9.67
CA GLY A 235 12.60 20.36 -10.36
C GLY A 235 11.14 20.34 -9.87
N ALA A 236 10.47 21.47 -10.04
CA ALA A 236 9.11 21.71 -9.52
C ALA A 236 8.05 20.70 -10.04
N ALA A 237 8.19 20.23 -11.29
CA ALA A 237 7.27 19.25 -11.85
C ALA A 237 7.32 17.91 -11.13
N CYS A 238 8.52 17.44 -10.75
CA CYS A 238 8.71 16.22 -9.96
C CYS A 238 8.10 16.40 -8.56
N VAL A 239 8.33 17.53 -7.91
CA VAL A 239 7.74 17.86 -6.60
C VAL A 239 6.22 17.78 -6.65
N ALA A 240 5.60 18.47 -7.61
CA ALA A 240 4.14 18.48 -7.79
C ALA A 240 3.59 17.06 -8.00
N GLU A 241 4.27 16.22 -8.78
CA GLU A 241 3.89 14.83 -9.01
C GLU A 241 3.95 14.00 -7.73
N ARG A 242 5.01 14.14 -6.92
CA ARG A 242 5.16 13.42 -5.64
C ARG A 242 4.11 13.83 -4.63
N ILE A 243 3.83 15.13 -4.50
CA ILE A 243 2.76 15.65 -3.65
C ILE A 243 1.40 15.10 -4.10
N ALA A 244 1.09 15.16 -5.39
CA ALA A 244 -0.18 14.65 -5.92
C ALA A 244 -0.35 13.14 -5.66
N SER A 245 0.72 12.34 -5.81
CA SER A 245 0.70 10.90 -5.53
C SER A 245 0.48 10.63 -4.04
N ALA A 246 1.19 11.31 -3.15
CA ALA A 246 1.02 11.18 -1.70
C ALA A 246 -0.40 11.56 -1.26
N ARG A 247 -0.89 12.70 -1.73
CA ARG A 247 -2.24 13.18 -1.43
C ARG A 247 -3.30 12.21 -1.90
N PHE A 248 -3.26 11.79 -3.17
CA PHE A 248 -4.28 10.88 -3.69
C PHE A 248 -4.30 9.57 -2.90
N PHE A 249 -3.14 8.99 -2.61
CA PHE A 249 -3.06 7.73 -1.87
C PHE A 249 -3.57 7.89 -0.43
N CYS A 250 -3.05 8.86 0.30
CA CYS A 250 -3.37 9.04 1.72
C CYS A 250 -4.80 9.57 1.95
N GLU A 251 -5.31 10.44 1.06
CA GLU A 251 -6.63 11.05 1.21
C GLU A 251 -7.76 10.18 0.62
N GLN A 252 -7.48 9.30 -0.38
CA GLN A 252 -8.51 8.55 -1.10
C GLN A 252 -8.43 7.03 -0.94
N LEU A 253 -7.23 6.46 -0.85
CA LEU A 253 -7.04 5.00 -0.83
C LEU A 253 -6.78 4.45 0.58
N MET A 254 -6.14 5.21 1.43
CA MET A 254 -5.78 4.77 2.79
C MET A 254 -6.96 4.80 3.77
N PRO A 255 -7.88 5.78 3.80
CA PRO A 255 -8.91 5.88 4.84
C PRO A 255 -9.79 4.63 5.05
N PRO A 256 -10.15 3.84 4.01
CA PRO A 256 -10.96 2.65 4.22
C PRO A 256 -10.32 1.58 5.12
N VAL A 257 -8.97 1.54 5.22
CA VAL A 257 -8.31 0.52 6.04
C VAL A 257 -8.39 0.79 7.55
N ASP A 258 -8.70 2.01 7.96
CA ASP A 258 -8.95 2.34 9.37
C ASP A 258 -10.13 1.54 9.93
N GLY A 259 -11.12 1.23 9.08
CA GLY A 259 -12.28 0.42 9.39
C GLY A 259 -11.99 -1.08 9.59
N LEU A 260 -10.75 -1.53 9.36
CA LEU A 260 -10.36 -2.93 9.59
C LEU A 260 -10.10 -3.24 11.08
N LEU A 261 -9.94 -2.24 11.94
CA LEU A 261 -9.65 -2.45 13.35
C LEU A 261 -10.61 -3.43 14.04
N PRO A 262 -11.95 -3.31 13.89
CA PRO A 262 -12.87 -4.29 14.48
C PRO A 262 -12.68 -5.72 13.94
N ALA A 263 -12.32 -5.90 12.68
CA ALA A 263 -12.05 -7.22 12.11
C ALA A 263 -10.73 -7.82 12.59
N ILE A 264 -9.79 -6.99 13.06
CA ILE A 264 -8.53 -7.44 13.65
C ILE A 264 -8.72 -7.84 15.11
N THR A 265 -9.50 -7.07 15.86
CA THR A 265 -9.69 -7.22 17.31
C THR A 265 -10.97 -7.99 17.69
N GLY A 266 -11.66 -8.54 16.71
CA GLY A 266 -12.91 -9.26 16.90
C GLY A 266 -12.71 -10.65 17.52
N ASP A 267 -13.82 -11.19 18.04
CA ASP A 267 -13.87 -12.53 18.62
C ASP A 267 -13.65 -13.62 17.54
N SER A 268 -12.63 -14.44 17.72
CA SER A 268 -12.33 -15.58 16.85
C SER A 268 -13.45 -16.63 16.82
N ALA A 269 -14.26 -16.72 17.87
CA ALA A 269 -15.37 -17.65 17.95
C ALA A 269 -16.39 -17.43 16.81
N LEU A 270 -16.60 -16.19 16.39
CA LEU A 270 -17.46 -15.86 15.24
C LEU A 270 -16.96 -16.55 13.96
N LEU A 271 -15.66 -16.51 13.68
CA LEU A 271 -15.09 -17.15 12.49
C LEU A 271 -15.13 -18.67 12.57
N MET A 272 -14.93 -19.23 13.75
CA MET A 272 -14.85 -20.68 13.96
C MET A 272 -16.20 -21.37 14.02
N SER A 273 -17.27 -20.65 14.34
CA SER A 273 -18.61 -21.21 14.50
C SER A 273 -19.55 -21.00 13.30
N ALA A 274 -19.17 -20.15 12.35
CA ALA A 274 -20.05 -19.73 11.26
C ALA A 274 -20.10 -20.70 10.06
N ILE A 275 -19.23 -21.74 10.00
CA ILE A 275 -19.18 -22.71 8.90
C ILE A 275 -19.15 -24.14 9.47
#